data_33e4d66fdac472cf9a84d4a89f569a9a
#
_entry.id   33e4d66fdac472cf9a84d4a89f569a9a
#
_cell.length_a   1.000
_cell.length_b   1.000
_cell.length_c   1.000
_cell.angle_alpha   90.00
_cell.angle_beta   90.00
_cell.angle_gamma   90.00
#
_symmetry.space_group_name_H-M   'P 1'
#
loop_
_entity.id
_entity.type
_entity.pdbx_description
1 polymer ?
#
loop_
_entity_poly.entity_id
_entity_poly.type
_entity_poly.pdbx_seq_one_letter_code
_entity_poly.pdbx_strand_id
1 'polypeptide(L)'
;RGTRPLFFDRERGVGTDGSDYIYNQAHCPLTAQTTAVGHAVRGVYLYAGAAAVAEHTGNRALQAACETLWQDLCRTKLYVTGALGQTAVGEAFGPAYYLPNDLAYGESCASAGLVFFAQRLYRCHPHAAYGAVAELALWNTIAGAMSTDGCHFYYANPLEAERVLNDTVPERKHQALRRQNWFDCACCPPNVARVTAGIGQYGFYADDSTLAIELPLGAQVDTPFGHLQIISALPESGDFTVKITRLKRPFTLRLRLPNWCKCPTLDGQPVTAKDGYYVQQITAPTTLRFCFAPTVRLLYSDARVGANAGRVALSRGGLIYALETQGAPSIHALTLDSKSPIVYRDDCLLAAGTCLQGGDHLYTTAPPKAVPRTLRFIPFCRRLNGKEDQMAVWVRTTD
;
A
#
# COMPACT_ATOMS: atom_id res chain seq x y z
N ARG A 1 -17.51 -7.30 28.26
CA ARG A 1 -17.75 -8.34 27.26
C ARG A 1 -18.24 -9.58 27.95
N GLY A 2 -19.35 -10.19 27.43
CA GLY A 2 -19.85 -11.43 27.98
C GLY A 2 -18.89 -12.59 27.71
N THR A 3 -18.82 -13.53 28.62
CA THR A 3 -18.08 -14.80 28.51
C THR A 3 -18.79 -15.82 27.60
N ARG A 4 -19.78 -15.39 26.83
CA ARG A 4 -20.56 -16.27 25.96
C ARG A 4 -20.07 -16.16 24.52
N PRO A 5 -19.99 -17.28 23.76
CA PRO A 5 -19.69 -17.27 22.34
C PRO A 5 -20.63 -16.32 21.61
N LEU A 6 -20.06 -15.54 20.68
CA LEU A 6 -20.86 -14.68 19.79
C LEU A 6 -21.68 -15.56 18.83
N PHE A 7 -22.78 -15.05 18.32
CA PHE A 7 -23.66 -15.75 17.39
C PHE A 7 -22.91 -16.41 16.22
N PHE A 8 -21.98 -15.67 15.61
CA PHE A 8 -21.14 -16.18 14.51
C PHE A 8 -20.22 -17.32 14.91
N ASP A 9 -19.78 -17.37 16.14
CA ASP A 9 -18.91 -18.44 16.64
C ASP A 9 -19.72 -19.75 16.73
N ARG A 10 -20.99 -19.66 17.13
CA ARG A 10 -21.91 -20.82 17.18
C ARG A 10 -22.25 -21.35 15.79
N GLU A 11 -22.53 -20.48 14.81
CA GLU A 11 -22.88 -20.86 13.46
C GLU A 11 -21.74 -21.55 12.72
N ARG A 12 -20.48 -21.23 13.06
CA ARG A 12 -19.27 -21.79 12.44
C ARG A 12 -18.73 -23.05 13.15
N GLY A 13 -19.46 -23.56 14.13
CA GLY A 13 -19.06 -24.76 14.87
C GLY A 13 -17.78 -24.57 15.71
N VAL A 14 -17.59 -23.38 16.16
CA VAL A 14 -16.39 -22.90 16.86
C VAL A 14 -16.28 -23.53 18.24
N GLY A 15 -15.12 -24.10 18.53
CA GLY A 15 -14.84 -24.81 19.78
C GLY A 15 -14.89 -23.92 21.02
N THR A 16 -14.85 -24.55 22.17
CA THR A 16 -14.97 -23.89 23.49
C THR A 16 -13.63 -23.42 24.05
N ASP A 17 -12.52 -23.60 23.33
CA ASP A 17 -11.15 -23.33 23.79
C ASP A 17 -10.71 -21.86 23.66
N GLY A 18 -11.54 -20.99 23.08
CA GLY A 18 -11.28 -19.56 22.89
C GLY A 18 -10.38 -19.20 21.72
N SER A 19 -9.87 -20.17 20.95
CA SER A 19 -9.04 -19.92 19.76
C SER A 19 -9.80 -19.11 18.70
N ASP A 20 -11.07 -19.28 18.63
CA ASP A 20 -12.01 -18.72 17.67
C ASP A 20 -12.32 -17.23 17.89
N TYR A 21 -12.13 -16.77 19.12
CA TYR A 21 -12.25 -15.33 19.42
C TYR A 21 -11.16 -14.50 18.75
N ILE A 22 -10.03 -15.12 18.38
CA ILE A 22 -8.94 -14.47 17.63
C ILE A 22 -9.44 -14.02 16.28
N TYR A 23 -10.19 -14.86 15.56
CA TYR A 23 -10.73 -14.55 14.23
C TYR A 23 -11.59 -13.26 14.22
N ASN A 24 -12.35 -13.04 15.27
CA ASN A 24 -13.23 -11.87 15.43
C ASN A 24 -12.61 -10.74 16.27
N GLN A 25 -11.28 -10.74 16.50
CA GLN A 25 -10.55 -9.78 17.34
C GLN A 25 -11.13 -9.67 18.78
N ALA A 26 -11.73 -10.75 19.29
CA ALA A 26 -12.46 -10.75 20.56
C ALA A 26 -11.74 -11.54 21.69
N HIS A 27 -10.52 -12.03 21.45
CA HIS A 27 -9.72 -12.83 22.37
C HIS A 27 -9.35 -12.09 23.68
N CYS A 28 -9.24 -10.76 23.64
CA CYS A 28 -9.04 -9.91 24.80
C CYS A 28 -9.63 -8.50 24.54
N PRO A 29 -9.79 -7.66 25.59
CA PRO A 29 -10.15 -6.26 25.39
C PRO A 29 -9.20 -5.56 24.41
N LEU A 30 -9.73 -4.66 23.58
CA LEU A 30 -8.90 -4.00 22.56
C LEU A 30 -7.73 -3.23 23.15
N THR A 31 -7.88 -2.64 24.33
CA THR A 31 -6.83 -1.98 25.09
C THR A 31 -5.69 -2.89 25.58
N ALA A 32 -5.87 -4.21 25.49
CA ALA A 32 -4.86 -5.21 25.83
C ALA A 32 -4.30 -5.92 24.58
N GLN A 33 -4.80 -5.61 23.37
CA GLN A 33 -4.30 -6.20 22.14
C GLN A 33 -3.00 -5.52 21.71
N THR A 34 -2.00 -6.31 21.40
CA THR A 34 -0.67 -5.82 20.93
C THR A 34 -0.35 -6.26 19.51
N THR A 35 -1.14 -7.17 18.94
CA THR A 35 -0.92 -7.78 17.63
C THR A 35 -2.24 -7.82 16.86
N ALA A 36 -2.21 -7.43 15.58
CA ALA A 36 -3.34 -7.55 14.68
C ALA A 36 -3.55 -9.02 14.30
N VAL A 37 -4.74 -9.55 14.54
CA VAL A 37 -5.09 -10.96 14.33
C VAL A 37 -6.46 -11.13 13.71
N GLY A 38 -6.75 -12.33 13.21
CA GLY A 38 -8.03 -12.71 12.63
C GLY A 38 -8.29 -12.05 11.28
N HIS A 39 -9.55 -11.89 10.91
CA HIS A 39 -9.95 -11.37 9.61
C HIS A 39 -9.41 -9.93 9.40
N ALA A 40 -8.65 -9.71 8.32
CA ALA A 40 -7.90 -8.47 8.12
C ALA A 40 -8.80 -7.24 7.96
N VAL A 41 -9.86 -7.33 7.16
CA VAL A 41 -10.80 -6.20 6.94
C VAL A 41 -11.49 -5.83 8.24
N ARG A 42 -12.07 -6.82 8.96
CA ARG A 42 -12.74 -6.56 10.25
C ARG A 42 -11.78 -5.94 11.26
N GLY A 43 -10.52 -6.41 11.29
CA GLY A 43 -9.48 -5.87 12.17
C GLY A 43 -9.25 -4.38 11.91
N VAL A 44 -8.90 -3.98 10.69
CA VAL A 44 -8.61 -2.56 10.38
C VAL A 44 -9.84 -1.67 10.52
N TYR A 45 -11.06 -2.16 10.26
CA TYR A 45 -12.29 -1.42 10.50
C TYR A 45 -12.59 -1.24 11.99
N LEU A 46 -12.37 -2.29 12.81
CA LEU A 46 -12.45 -2.19 14.26
C LEU A 46 -11.48 -1.16 14.81
N TYR A 47 -10.22 -1.18 14.34
CA TYR A 47 -9.18 -0.25 14.79
C TYR A 47 -9.48 1.19 14.35
N ALA A 48 -9.98 1.39 13.14
CA ALA A 48 -10.43 2.70 12.68
C ALA A 48 -11.61 3.25 13.53
N GLY A 49 -12.59 2.38 13.85
CA GLY A 49 -13.69 2.74 14.75
C GLY A 49 -13.22 3.05 16.17
N ALA A 50 -12.30 2.26 16.69
CA ALA A 50 -11.72 2.48 18.02
C ALA A 50 -10.93 3.80 18.10
N ALA A 51 -10.13 4.12 17.07
CA ALA A 51 -9.43 5.39 16.99
C ALA A 51 -10.40 6.59 16.93
N ALA A 52 -11.52 6.45 16.20
CA ALA A 52 -12.58 7.48 16.19
C ALA A 52 -13.22 7.66 17.58
N VAL A 53 -13.49 6.58 18.30
CA VAL A 53 -13.99 6.66 19.69
C VAL A 53 -12.94 7.32 20.59
N ALA A 54 -11.67 6.97 20.47
CA ALA A 54 -10.59 7.57 21.24
C ALA A 54 -10.47 9.08 21.00
N GLU A 55 -10.59 9.51 19.73
CA GLU A 55 -10.60 10.93 19.33
C GLU A 55 -11.74 11.69 20.04
N HIS A 56 -12.98 11.18 19.97
CA HIS A 56 -14.16 11.87 20.48
C HIS A 56 -14.30 11.84 22.01
N THR A 57 -13.76 10.81 22.66
CA THR A 57 -13.86 10.64 24.12
C THR A 57 -12.62 11.08 24.89
N GLY A 58 -11.53 11.37 24.21
CA GLY A 58 -10.23 11.62 24.84
C GLY A 58 -9.63 10.39 25.52
N ASN A 59 -10.08 9.16 25.16
CA ASN A 59 -9.61 7.92 25.79
C ASN A 59 -8.19 7.56 25.37
N ARG A 60 -7.20 7.96 26.16
CA ARG A 60 -5.77 7.76 25.89
C ARG A 60 -5.35 6.28 25.88
N ALA A 61 -5.98 5.42 26.69
CA ALA A 61 -5.65 4.00 26.70
C ALA A 61 -6.08 3.33 25.38
N LEU A 62 -7.23 3.70 24.85
CA LEU A 62 -7.72 3.22 23.58
C LEU A 62 -6.87 3.75 22.41
N GLN A 63 -6.46 5.03 22.48
CA GLN A 63 -5.55 5.63 21.50
C GLN A 63 -4.21 4.87 21.48
N ALA A 64 -3.58 4.64 22.64
CA ALA A 64 -2.31 3.93 22.73
C ALA A 64 -2.39 2.49 22.19
N ALA A 65 -3.51 1.78 22.41
CA ALA A 65 -3.74 0.47 21.84
C ALA A 65 -3.86 0.54 20.30
N CYS A 66 -4.56 1.54 19.75
CA CYS A 66 -4.62 1.74 18.29
C CYS A 66 -3.25 2.02 17.69
N GLU A 67 -2.41 2.84 18.34
CA GLU A 67 -1.04 3.12 17.90
C GLU A 67 -0.16 1.85 17.95
N THR A 68 -0.30 1.02 18.99
CA THR A 68 0.41 -0.27 19.11
C THR A 68 0.03 -1.21 17.98
N LEU A 69 -1.27 -1.35 17.68
CA LEU A 69 -1.76 -2.17 16.57
C LEU A 69 -1.34 -1.64 15.21
N TRP A 70 -1.31 -0.32 15.02
CA TRP A 70 -0.75 0.31 13.83
C TRP A 70 0.71 -0.02 13.62
N GLN A 71 1.52 0.04 14.69
CA GLN A 71 2.94 -0.31 14.62
C GLN A 71 3.15 -1.79 14.31
N ASP A 72 2.35 -2.69 14.88
CA ASP A 72 2.41 -4.12 14.56
C ASP A 72 2.09 -4.34 13.06
N LEU A 73 1.01 -3.75 12.56
CA LEU A 73 0.66 -3.83 11.14
C LEU A 73 1.80 -3.35 10.24
N CYS A 74 2.32 -2.15 10.49
CA CYS A 74 3.32 -1.54 9.62
C CYS A 74 4.68 -2.25 9.67
N ARG A 75 5.05 -2.82 10.82
CA ARG A 75 6.36 -3.46 11.00
C ARG A 75 6.39 -4.92 10.62
N THR A 76 5.25 -5.62 10.67
CA THR A 76 5.26 -7.09 10.61
C THR A 76 4.29 -7.70 9.61
N LYS A 77 3.30 -6.94 9.09
CA LYS A 77 2.18 -7.49 8.29
C LYS A 77 1.87 -6.70 7.01
N LEU A 78 2.42 -5.51 6.85
CA LEU A 78 2.18 -4.66 5.69
C LEU A 78 3.03 -5.13 4.50
N TYR A 79 2.38 -5.42 3.39
CA TYR A 79 3.05 -5.68 2.13
C TYR A 79 3.62 -4.38 1.53
N VAL A 80 4.66 -4.51 0.74
CA VAL A 80 5.35 -3.39 0.07
C VAL A 80 4.41 -2.55 -0.83
N THR A 81 3.28 -3.12 -1.24
CA THR A 81 2.23 -2.47 -2.04
C THR A 81 1.14 -1.78 -1.21
N GLY A 82 1.24 -1.79 0.11
CA GLY A 82 0.20 -1.27 1.00
C GLY A 82 -0.99 -2.23 1.18
N ALA A 83 -0.83 -3.50 0.78
CA ALA A 83 -1.82 -4.54 1.00
C ALA A 83 -1.72 -5.12 2.42
N LEU A 84 -2.82 -5.69 2.90
CA LEU A 84 -2.94 -6.43 4.16
C LEU A 84 -3.73 -7.72 3.96
N GLY A 85 -3.47 -8.70 4.82
CA GLY A 85 -4.08 -10.04 4.76
C GLY A 85 -3.16 -11.04 4.06
N GLN A 86 -2.58 -11.93 4.85
CA GLN A 86 -1.55 -12.87 4.39
C GLN A 86 -2.13 -14.18 3.85
N THR A 87 -3.32 -14.56 4.32
CA THR A 87 -3.92 -15.85 3.97
C THR A 87 -5.36 -15.71 3.48
N ALA A 88 -5.71 -16.51 2.48
CA ALA A 88 -7.09 -16.67 2.01
C ALA A 88 -7.95 -17.45 3.02
N VAL A 89 -7.33 -18.29 3.88
CA VAL A 89 -8.05 -19.00 4.93
C VAL A 89 -8.52 -17.99 5.98
N GLY A 90 -9.82 -17.77 6.02
CA GLY A 90 -10.44 -16.77 6.88
C GLY A 90 -10.14 -15.32 6.50
N GLU A 91 -9.55 -15.05 5.31
CA GLU A 91 -9.18 -13.69 4.87
C GLU A 91 -8.38 -12.93 5.93
N ALA A 92 -7.40 -13.62 6.53
CA ALA A 92 -6.87 -13.26 7.83
C ALA A 92 -5.43 -12.72 7.80
N PHE A 93 -5.07 -12.05 8.90
CA PHE A 93 -3.68 -11.78 9.22
C PHE A 93 -2.95 -13.09 9.54
N GLY A 94 -1.74 -13.22 9.01
CA GLY A 94 -0.80 -14.27 9.38
C GLY A 94 0.08 -13.88 10.57
N PRO A 95 1.01 -14.76 10.97
CA PRO A 95 2.04 -14.43 11.94
C PRO A 95 2.91 -13.25 11.50
N ALA A 96 3.63 -12.64 12.45
CA ALA A 96 4.60 -11.59 12.18
C ALA A 96 5.64 -12.06 11.15
N TYR A 97 5.93 -11.20 10.14
CA TYR A 97 6.88 -11.46 9.04
C TYR A 97 6.51 -12.62 8.09
N TYR A 98 5.37 -13.26 8.26
CA TYR A 98 4.84 -14.18 7.30
C TYR A 98 4.16 -13.39 6.17
N LEU A 99 4.91 -13.10 5.11
CA LEU A 99 4.47 -12.31 3.97
C LEU A 99 4.72 -13.10 2.66
N PRO A 100 3.97 -14.18 2.39
CA PRO A 100 4.08 -14.91 1.14
C PRO A 100 3.72 -14.00 -0.04
N ASN A 101 4.41 -14.14 -1.18
CA ASN A 101 4.13 -13.33 -2.37
C ASN A 101 2.99 -13.92 -3.18
N ASP A 102 3.03 -15.22 -3.39
CA ASP A 102 2.13 -16.01 -4.21
C ASP A 102 0.82 -16.40 -3.54
N LEU A 103 0.81 -16.54 -2.21
CA LEU A 103 -0.37 -16.86 -1.41
C LEU A 103 -0.97 -15.62 -0.72
N ALA A 104 -0.37 -14.45 -0.94
CA ALA A 104 -0.90 -13.21 -0.39
C ALA A 104 -2.36 -13.01 -0.77
N TYR A 105 -3.23 -12.84 0.22
CA TYR A 105 -4.60 -12.47 -0.03
C TYR A 105 -4.69 -11.00 -0.43
N GLY A 106 -4.14 -10.12 0.37
CA GLY A 106 -4.00 -8.71 0.03
C GLY A 106 -5.33 -8.06 -0.38
N GLU A 107 -6.39 -8.26 0.40
CA GLU A 107 -7.74 -7.84 0.03
C GLU A 107 -7.84 -6.32 -0.17
N SER A 108 -8.49 -5.90 -1.25
CA SER A 108 -8.70 -4.47 -1.56
C SER A 108 -9.44 -3.74 -0.44
N CYS A 109 -10.41 -4.42 0.22
CA CYS A 109 -11.10 -3.87 1.39
C CYS A 109 -10.18 -3.66 2.59
N ALA A 110 -9.20 -4.52 2.80
CA ALA A 110 -8.24 -4.36 3.90
C ALA A 110 -7.35 -3.13 3.68
N SER A 111 -6.91 -2.90 2.44
CA SER A 111 -6.16 -1.69 2.07
C SER A 111 -7.01 -0.42 2.21
N ALA A 112 -8.30 -0.47 1.85
CA ALA A 112 -9.23 0.63 2.10
C ALA A 112 -9.39 0.91 3.60
N GLY A 113 -9.58 -0.13 4.40
CA GLY A 113 -9.65 -0.04 5.86
C GLY A 113 -8.37 0.50 6.51
N LEU A 114 -7.20 0.18 5.93
CA LEU A 114 -5.92 0.74 6.37
C LEU A 114 -5.86 2.27 6.15
N VAL A 115 -6.38 2.77 5.02
CA VAL A 115 -6.50 4.22 4.77
C VAL A 115 -7.44 4.88 5.77
N PHE A 116 -8.57 4.25 6.09
CA PHE A 116 -9.50 4.76 7.12
C PHE A 116 -8.85 4.78 8.50
N PHE A 117 -8.10 3.74 8.84
CA PHE A 117 -7.39 3.68 10.12
C PHE A 117 -6.29 4.74 10.22
N ALA A 118 -5.49 4.91 9.16
CA ALA A 118 -4.49 5.98 9.06
C ALA A 118 -5.10 7.37 9.28
N GLN A 119 -6.25 7.66 8.64
CA GLN A 119 -6.98 8.91 8.81
C GLN A 119 -7.42 9.14 10.25
N ARG A 120 -7.96 8.12 10.92
CA ARG A 120 -8.42 8.25 12.31
C ARG A 120 -7.28 8.46 13.29
N LEU A 121 -6.16 7.76 13.10
CA LEU A 121 -4.96 8.00 13.90
C LEU A 121 -4.38 9.40 13.67
N TYR A 122 -4.37 9.86 12.42
CA TYR A 122 -3.95 11.23 12.12
C TYR A 122 -4.77 12.27 12.88
N ARG A 123 -6.06 12.10 12.98
CA ARG A 123 -6.95 13.00 13.72
C ARG A 123 -6.73 12.95 15.23
N CYS A 124 -6.35 11.80 15.78
CA CYS A 124 -5.97 11.68 17.18
C CYS A 124 -4.61 12.35 17.46
N HIS A 125 -3.64 12.10 16.60
CA HIS A 125 -2.26 12.57 16.74
C HIS A 125 -1.59 12.71 15.38
N PRO A 126 -1.52 13.91 14.79
CA PRO A 126 -0.97 14.12 13.45
C PRO A 126 0.50 13.67 13.31
N HIS A 127 0.75 12.71 12.41
CA HIS A 127 2.09 12.20 12.13
C HIS A 127 2.23 11.79 10.66
N ALA A 128 3.35 12.17 10.01
CA ALA A 128 3.59 11.95 8.58
C ALA A 128 3.56 10.48 8.13
N ALA A 129 3.86 9.55 9.03
CA ALA A 129 3.85 8.12 8.74
C ALA A 129 2.45 7.61 8.35
N TYR A 130 1.38 8.19 8.91
CA TYR A 130 0.01 7.79 8.56
C TYR A 130 -0.31 8.14 7.11
N GLY A 131 0.02 9.38 6.69
CA GLY A 131 -0.12 9.82 5.29
C GLY A 131 0.76 9.01 4.33
N ALA A 132 1.98 8.64 4.73
CA ALA A 132 2.87 7.85 3.90
C ALA A 132 2.34 6.43 3.63
N VAL A 133 1.75 5.77 4.62
CA VAL A 133 1.14 4.44 4.46
C VAL A 133 -0.17 4.52 3.67
N ALA A 134 -0.98 5.57 3.92
CA ALA A 134 -2.19 5.82 3.13
C ALA A 134 -1.84 6.04 1.65
N GLU A 135 -0.83 6.85 1.34
CA GLU A 135 -0.32 7.06 -0.02
C GLU A 135 0.12 5.74 -0.66
N LEU A 136 0.91 4.93 0.06
CA LEU A 136 1.37 3.62 -0.43
C LEU A 136 0.19 2.71 -0.82
N ALA A 137 -0.82 2.60 0.04
CA ALA A 137 -2.00 1.79 -0.21
C ALA A 137 -2.84 2.33 -1.38
N LEU A 138 -3.05 3.66 -1.43
CA LEU A 138 -3.84 4.32 -2.46
C LEU A 138 -3.23 4.17 -3.85
N TRP A 139 -1.93 4.44 -4.01
CA TRP A 139 -1.27 4.44 -5.32
C TRP A 139 -0.95 3.05 -5.86
N ASN A 140 -0.87 2.04 -5.01
CA ASN A 140 -0.49 0.70 -5.44
C ASN A 140 -1.66 -0.28 -5.38
N THR A 141 -2.12 -0.67 -4.19
CA THR A 141 -3.16 -1.70 -4.08
C THR A 141 -4.53 -1.18 -4.50
N ILE A 142 -4.96 -0.01 -4.02
CA ILE A 142 -6.30 0.52 -4.29
C ILE A 142 -6.43 0.98 -5.75
N ALA A 143 -5.49 1.80 -6.24
CA ALA A 143 -5.48 2.18 -7.66
C ALA A 143 -5.34 0.95 -8.57
N GLY A 144 -4.54 -0.04 -8.14
CA GLY A 144 -4.39 -1.30 -8.86
C GLY A 144 -5.59 -2.23 -8.77
N ALA A 145 -6.46 -2.07 -7.80
CA ALA A 145 -7.67 -2.88 -7.68
C ALA A 145 -8.72 -2.57 -8.75
N MET A 146 -8.72 -1.36 -9.30
CA MET A 146 -9.67 -0.94 -10.32
C MET A 146 -9.01 -0.85 -11.70
N SER A 147 -9.71 -1.25 -12.75
CA SER A 147 -9.27 -1.04 -14.13
C SER A 147 -9.41 0.43 -14.54
N THR A 148 -8.72 0.82 -15.61
CA THR A 148 -8.74 2.21 -16.11
C THR A 148 -10.11 2.68 -16.57
N ASP A 149 -10.97 1.76 -17.00
CA ASP A 149 -12.36 2.05 -17.37
C ASP A 149 -13.32 2.10 -16.16
N GLY A 150 -12.83 1.75 -14.96
CA GLY A 150 -13.63 1.73 -13.72
C GLY A 150 -14.63 0.59 -13.61
N CYS A 151 -14.64 -0.37 -14.54
CA CYS A 151 -15.68 -1.40 -14.64
C CYS A 151 -15.25 -2.76 -14.10
N HIS A 152 -13.95 -2.99 -13.88
CA HIS A 152 -13.41 -4.28 -13.45
C HIS A 152 -12.51 -4.10 -12.23
N PHE A 153 -12.49 -5.09 -11.34
CA PHE A 153 -11.83 -4.99 -10.04
C PHE A 153 -11.05 -6.25 -9.69
N TYR A 154 -10.01 -6.08 -8.85
CA TYR A 154 -9.41 -7.18 -8.08
C TYR A 154 -10.01 -7.23 -6.67
N TYR A 155 -10.28 -8.44 -6.20
CA TYR A 155 -10.59 -8.72 -4.80
C TYR A 155 -9.28 -8.91 -4.03
N ALA A 156 -8.51 -9.94 -4.39
CA ALA A 156 -7.20 -10.23 -3.87
C ALA A 156 -6.09 -9.59 -4.73
N ASN A 157 -5.00 -9.18 -4.09
CA ASN A 157 -3.88 -8.49 -4.74
C ASN A 157 -2.55 -9.17 -4.39
N PRO A 158 -2.27 -10.38 -4.92
CA PRO A 158 -1.02 -11.08 -4.69
C PRO A 158 0.16 -10.30 -5.27
N LEU A 159 1.36 -10.53 -4.73
CA LEU A 159 2.60 -9.93 -5.20
C LEU A 159 3.31 -10.80 -6.25
N GLU A 160 2.82 -12.00 -6.46
CA GLU A 160 3.24 -12.94 -7.49
C GLU A 160 2.01 -13.69 -8.00
N ALA A 161 1.84 -13.75 -9.31
CA ALA A 161 0.74 -14.45 -9.94
C ALA A 161 1.22 -15.20 -11.18
N GLU A 162 0.66 -16.40 -11.40
CA GLU A 162 0.90 -17.24 -12.55
C GLU A 162 -0.39 -17.97 -12.94
N ARG A 163 -0.85 -17.82 -14.20
CA ARG A 163 -2.14 -18.34 -14.68
C ARG A 163 -2.33 -19.80 -14.35
N VAL A 164 -1.37 -20.65 -14.77
CA VAL A 164 -1.52 -22.09 -14.62
C VAL A 164 -1.67 -22.48 -13.15
N LEU A 165 -0.89 -21.86 -12.27
CA LEU A 165 -0.97 -22.14 -10.83
C LEU A 165 -2.26 -21.58 -10.22
N ASN A 166 -2.69 -20.38 -10.62
CA ASN A 166 -3.93 -19.79 -10.12
C ASN A 166 -5.16 -20.61 -10.53
N ASP A 167 -5.14 -21.18 -11.74
CA ASP A 167 -6.26 -21.96 -12.26
C ASP A 167 -6.30 -23.39 -11.70
N THR A 168 -5.15 -23.98 -11.32
CA THR A 168 -5.03 -25.40 -10.99
C THR A 168 -4.73 -25.69 -9.52
N VAL A 169 -4.02 -24.81 -8.82
CA VAL A 169 -3.63 -25.01 -7.41
C VAL A 169 -4.71 -24.50 -6.47
N PRO A 170 -5.33 -25.36 -5.64
CA PRO A 170 -6.46 -24.96 -4.79
C PRO A 170 -6.19 -23.76 -3.89
N GLU A 171 -4.98 -23.64 -3.36
CA GLU A 171 -4.55 -22.58 -2.46
C GLU A 171 -4.48 -21.21 -3.15
N ARG A 172 -4.42 -21.18 -4.49
CA ARG A 172 -4.35 -19.94 -5.31
C ARG A 172 -5.67 -19.58 -5.99
N LYS A 173 -6.71 -20.37 -5.89
CA LYS A 173 -8.02 -20.15 -6.56
C LYS A 173 -8.70 -18.83 -6.17
N HIS A 174 -8.32 -18.23 -5.04
CA HIS A 174 -8.84 -16.94 -4.62
C HIS A 174 -8.28 -15.76 -5.44
N GLN A 175 -7.27 -16.00 -6.27
CA GLN A 175 -6.58 -14.97 -7.04
C GLN A 175 -7.10 -14.95 -8.47
N ALA A 176 -7.76 -13.89 -8.86
CA ALA A 176 -8.09 -13.66 -10.25
C ALA A 176 -6.88 -13.10 -11.00
N LEU A 177 -6.48 -13.73 -12.11
CA LEU A 177 -5.37 -13.21 -12.93
C LEU A 177 -5.73 -11.86 -13.58
N ARG A 178 -7.00 -11.67 -13.92
CA ARG A 178 -7.56 -10.44 -14.50
C ARG A 178 -8.60 -9.85 -13.57
N ARG A 179 -8.76 -8.54 -13.63
CA ARG A 179 -9.85 -7.87 -12.91
C ARG A 179 -11.19 -8.38 -13.41
N GLN A 180 -12.11 -8.55 -12.48
CA GLN A 180 -13.46 -9.07 -12.71
C GLN A 180 -14.47 -7.93 -12.65
N ASN A 181 -15.55 -8.02 -13.43
CA ASN A 181 -16.64 -7.04 -13.38
C ASN A 181 -17.50 -7.19 -12.11
N TRP A 182 -17.52 -8.36 -11.50
CA TRP A 182 -18.26 -8.65 -10.28
C TRP A 182 -17.65 -9.80 -9.49
N PHE A 183 -18.02 -9.87 -8.22
CA PHE A 183 -17.72 -10.96 -7.28
C PHE A 183 -19.01 -11.38 -6.58
N ASP A 184 -19.07 -12.59 -6.01
CA ASP A 184 -20.22 -13.06 -5.26
C ASP A 184 -20.50 -12.27 -3.97
N CYS A 185 -19.60 -11.38 -3.60
CA CYS A 185 -19.68 -10.47 -2.47
C CYS A 185 -19.48 -9.02 -2.92
N ALA A 186 -20.43 -8.15 -2.61
CA ALA A 186 -20.41 -6.72 -2.90
C ALA A 186 -19.55 -5.94 -1.89
N CYS A 187 -18.28 -6.28 -1.67
CA CYS A 187 -17.41 -5.61 -0.71
C CYS A 187 -16.32 -4.77 -1.37
N CYS A 188 -15.42 -5.36 -2.15
CA CYS A 188 -14.25 -4.67 -2.70
C CYS A 188 -14.59 -3.58 -3.71
N PRO A 189 -15.44 -3.78 -4.74
CA PRO A 189 -15.79 -2.71 -5.67
C PRO A 189 -16.41 -1.48 -4.98
N PRO A 190 -17.42 -1.61 -4.08
CA PRO A 190 -17.96 -0.47 -3.36
C PRO A 190 -16.94 0.22 -2.43
N ASN A 191 -16.03 -0.51 -1.80
CA ASN A 191 -15.01 0.09 -0.95
C ASN A 191 -13.96 0.86 -1.76
N VAL A 192 -13.53 0.35 -2.90
CA VAL A 192 -12.63 1.08 -3.82
C VAL A 192 -13.31 2.35 -4.31
N ALA A 193 -14.57 2.28 -4.74
CA ALA A 193 -15.35 3.44 -5.15
C ALA A 193 -15.49 4.45 -4.01
N ARG A 194 -15.80 4.01 -2.78
CA ARG A 194 -15.91 4.86 -1.59
C ARG A 194 -14.62 5.60 -1.27
N VAL A 195 -13.47 4.90 -1.29
CA VAL A 195 -12.17 5.53 -1.04
C VAL A 195 -11.84 6.55 -2.12
N THR A 196 -12.07 6.19 -3.38
CA THR A 196 -11.79 7.07 -4.53
C THR A 196 -12.67 8.32 -4.50
N ALA A 197 -13.98 8.17 -4.26
CA ALA A 197 -14.89 9.30 -4.17
C ALA A 197 -14.60 10.21 -2.96
N GLY A 198 -14.10 9.62 -1.86
CA GLY A 198 -13.76 10.33 -0.64
C GLY A 198 -12.30 10.76 -0.53
N ILE A 199 -11.49 10.70 -1.60
CA ILE A 199 -10.03 10.83 -1.52
C ILE A 199 -9.57 12.15 -0.89
N GLY A 200 -10.31 13.24 -1.08
CA GLY A 200 -10.02 14.53 -0.47
C GLY A 200 -10.03 14.50 1.07
N GLN A 201 -10.83 13.62 1.68
CA GLN A 201 -10.90 13.48 3.14
C GLN A 201 -9.63 12.90 3.75
N TYR A 202 -8.80 12.23 2.95
CA TYR A 202 -7.53 11.64 3.39
C TYR A 202 -6.34 12.53 3.04
N GLY A 203 -6.56 13.51 2.15
CA GLY A 203 -5.52 14.40 1.65
C GLY A 203 -5.39 15.72 2.39
N PHE A 204 -6.49 16.21 3.00
CA PHE A 204 -6.54 17.57 3.54
C PHE A 204 -7.17 17.60 4.94
N TYR A 205 -6.53 18.32 5.86
CA TYR A 205 -7.02 18.51 7.21
C TYR A 205 -6.88 19.98 7.61
N ALA A 206 -7.89 20.54 8.25
CA ALA A 206 -7.87 21.89 8.77
C ALA A 206 -8.30 21.91 10.24
N ASP A 207 -7.57 22.65 11.05
CA ASP A 207 -7.95 23.05 12.41
C ASP A 207 -8.14 24.60 12.48
N ASP A 208 -8.14 25.18 13.66
CA ASP A 208 -8.34 26.63 13.83
C ASP A 208 -7.24 27.49 13.22
N SER A 209 -6.03 26.98 13.04
CA SER A 209 -4.85 27.75 12.63
C SER A 209 -4.01 27.08 11.55
N THR A 210 -4.23 25.81 11.28
CA THR A 210 -3.37 24.98 10.40
C THR A 210 -4.19 24.38 9.26
N LEU A 211 -3.61 24.39 8.06
CA LEU A 211 -4.03 23.55 6.95
C LEU A 211 -2.93 22.54 6.66
N ALA A 212 -3.23 21.26 6.82
CA ALA A 212 -2.33 20.18 6.48
C ALA A 212 -2.69 19.55 5.13
N ILE A 213 -1.67 19.30 4.30
CA ILE A 213 -1.74 18.55 3.04
C ILE A 213 -0.96 17.25 3.25
N GLU A 214 -1.69 16.13 3.35
CA GLU A 214 -1.13 14.81 3.64
C GLU A 214 -0.87 13.97 2.40
N LEU A 215 -1.68 14.15 1.35
CA LEU A 215 -1.49 13.45 0.08
C LEU A 215 -1.17 14.46 -1.03
N PRO A 216 -0.22 14.15 -1.92
CA PRO A 216 0.19 15.04 -3.00
C PRO A 216 -0.79 14.98 -4.19
N LEU A 217 -2.06 15.29 -3.92
CA LEU A 217 -3.16 15.27 -4.91
C LEU A 217 -3.28 16.62 -5.62
N GLY A 218 -3.56 16.60 -6.93
CA GLY A 218 -4.07 17.77 -7.64
C GLY A 218 -5.50 18.06 -7.21
N ALA A 219 -5.79 19.29 -6.76
CA ALA A 219 -7.10 19.64 -6.22
C ALA A 219 -7.37 21.16 -6.24
N GLN A 220 -8.65 21.52 -6.17
CA GLN A 220 -9.10 22.83 -5.73
C GLN A 220 -9.76 22.67 -4.37
N VAL A 221 -9.33 23.46 -3.38
CA VAL A 221 -9.73 23.27 -1.98
C VAL A 221 -10.20 24.61 -1.42
N ASP A 222 -11.48 24.63 -1.04
CA ASP A 222 -12.04 25.72 -0.25
C ASP A 222 -11.90 25.41 1.24
N THR A 223 -11.25 26.32 1.95
CA THR A 223 -10.95 26.18 3.38
C THR A 223 -11.44 27.37 4.18
N PRO A 224 -11.49 27.28 5.53
CA PRO A 224 -11.72 28.44 6.37
C PRO A 224 -10.68 29.56 6.19
N PHE A 225 -9.49 29.24 5.68
CA PHE A 225 -8.38 30.17 5.45
C PHE A 225 -8.41 30.84 4.08
N GLY A 226 -9.10 30.26 3.11
CA GLY A 226 -9.16 30.76 1.74
C GLY A 226 -9.28 29.67 0.70
N HIS A 227 -9.00 30.03 -0.54
CA HIS A 227 -9.05 29.12 -1.67
C HIS A 227 -7.62 28.75 -2.12
N LEU A 228 -7.39 27.45 -2.26
CA LEU A 228 -6.14 26.88 -2.74
C LEU A 228 -6.37 26.13 -4.05
N GLN A 229 -5.43 26.25 -4.96
CA GLN A 229 -5.29 25.39 -6.13
C GLN A 229 -3.99 24.60 -5.98
N ILE A 230 -4.09 23.28 -6.04
CA ILE A 230 -2.94 22.36 -6.01
C ILE A 230 -2.81 21.73 -7.37
N ILE A 231 -1.63 21.84 -7.97
CA ILE A 231 -1.27 21.22 -9.25
C ILE A 231 -0.21 20.17 -8.95
N SER A 232 -0.47 18.93 -9.30
CA SER A 232 0.43 17.80 -9.09
C SER A 232 0.69 17.10 -10.40
N ALA A 233 1.95 16.91 -10.74
CA ALA A 233 2.41 16.06 -11.84
C ALA A 233 3.05 14.75 -11.33
N LEU A 234 2.73 14.38 -10.08
CA LEU A 234 3.16 13.13 -9.49
C LEU A 234 2.34 11.94 -10.02
N PRO A 235 2.95 10.79 -10.23
CA PRO A 235 4.34 10.46 -9.95
C PRO A 235 5.30 10.67 -11.15
N GLU A 236 4.86 11.31 -12.22
CA GLU A 236 5.62 11.39 -13.49
C GLU A 236 6.86 12.28 -13.36
N SER A 237 6.70 13.59 -13.04
CA SER A 237 7.81 14.54 -13.02
C SER A 237 8.25 15.01 -11.64
N GLY A 238 7.43 14.87 -10.63
CA GLY A 238 7.71 15.37 -9.28
C GLY A 238 7.30 16.82 -9.04
N ASP A 239 6.78 17.53 -10.04
CA ASP A 239 6.32 18.91 -9.89
C ASP A 239 5.03 18.96 -9.06
N PHE A 240 5.07 19.80 -8.03
CA PHE A 240 3.96 19.98 -7.12
C PHE A 240 3.83 21.45 -6.72
N THR A 241 2.73 22.08 -7.10
CA THR A 241 2.53 23.51 -6.85
C THR A 241 1.31 23.74 -5.97
N VAL A 242 1.48 24.52 -4.90
CA VAL A 242 0.41 25.02 -4.04
C VAL A 242 0.22 26.50 -4.32
N LYS A 243 -0.92 26.90 -4.88
CA LYS A 243 -1.31 28.29 -5.10
C LYS A 243 -2.37 28.68 -4.09
N ILE A 244 -2.09 29.64 -3.24
CA ILE A 244 -3.06 30.30 -2.37
C ILE A 244 -3.55 31.54 -3.11
N THR A 245 -4.71 31.43 -3.79
CA THR A 245 -5.23 32.46 -4.70
C THR A 245 -6.08 33.50 -3.97
N ARG A 246 -6.72 33.09 -2.87
CA ARG A 246 -7.53 33.95 -2.03
C ARG A 246 -7.27 33.63 -0.56
N LEU A 247 -6.78 34.56 0.19
CA LEU A 247 -6.54 34.43 1.62
C LEU A 247 -7.65 35.19 2.39
N LYS A 248 -8.34 34.51 3.31
CA LYS A 248 -9.34 35.09 4.22
C LYS A 248 -8.72 35.47 5.56
N ARG A 249 -7.77 34.67 6.05
CA ARG A 249 -7.00 34.91 7.28
C ARG A 249 -5.67 34.16 7.23
N PRO A 250 -4.63 34.64 7.97
CA PRO A 250 -3.36 33.92 8.07
C PRO A 250 -3.52 32.53 8.66
N PHE A 251 -2.65 31.57 8.23
CA PHE A 251 -2.64 30.21 8.72
C PHE A 251 -1.25 29.56 8.57
N THR A 252 -1.04 28.46 9.27
CA THR A 252 0.13 27.58 9.10
C THR A 252 -0.17 26.55 8.03
N LEU A 253 0.56 26.60 6.91
CA LEU A 253 0.58 25.50 5.95
C LEU A 253 1.52 24.40 6.47
N ARG A 254 1.03 23.16 6.50
CA ARG A 254 1.79 21.97 6.83
C ARG A 254 1.67 20.98 5.68
N LEU A 255 2.73 20.82 4.88
CA LEU A 255 2.76 19.91 3.73
C LEU A 255 3.63 18.71 4.06
N ARG A 256 3.07 17.50 4.01
CA ARG A 256 3.83 16.26 4.15
C ARG A 256 4.77 16.11 2.96
N LEU A 257 6.06 15.97 3.25
CA LEU A 257 7.06 15.65 2.23
C LEU A 257 7.03 14.13 1.98
N PRO A 258 6.95 13.68 0.70
CA PRO A 258 6.93 12.26 0.40
C PRO A 258 8.21 11.56 0.89
N ASN A 259 8.06 10.46 1.63
CA ASN A 259 9.19 9.71 2.22
C ASN A 259 10.09 9.03 1.17
N TRP A 260 9.63 8.93 -0.06
CA TRP A 260 10.41 8.41 -1.19
C TRP A 260 11.25 9.49 -1.89
N CYS A 261 11.02 10.78 -1.62
CA CYS A 261 11.82 11.90 -2.14
C CYS A 261 12.98 12.19 -1.19
N LYS A 262 14.21 12.04 -1.66
CA LYS A 262 15.42 12.29 -0.84
C LYS A 262 15.78 13.77 -0.74
N CYS A 263 15.54 14.53 -1.80
CA CYS A 263 15.97 15.91 -1.94
C CYS A 263 14.81 16.78 -2.43
N PRO A 264 13.80 17.04 -1.58
CA PRO A 264 12.71 17.95 -1.95
C PRO A 264 13.23 19.37 -2.11
N THR A 265 12.72 20.11 -3.09
CA THR A 265 13.05 21.54 -3.27
C THR A 265 11.79 22.38 -3.29
N LEU A 266 11.92 23.66 -2.89
CA LEU A 266 10.92 24.72 -3.04
C LEU A 266 11.56 25.86 -3.84
N ASP A 267 10.98 26.23 -4.97
CA ASP A 267 11.51 27.23 -5.90
C ASP A 267 13.00 26.99 -6.24
N GLY A 268 13.38 25.71 -6.40
CA GLY A 268 14.74 25.26 -6.71
C GLY A 268 15.70 25.20 -5.51
N GLN A 269 15.30 25.62 -4.32
CA GLN A 269 16.12 25.56 -3.11
C GLN A 269 15.79 24.30 -2.28
N PRO A 270 16.80 23.64 -1.69
CA PRO A 270 16.56 22.48 -0.83
C PRO A 270 15.63 22.79 0.34
N VAL A 271 14.73 21.86 0.63
CA VAL A 271 13.78 21.95 1.77
C VAL A 271 14.16 20.92 2.82
N THR A 272 14.23 21.36 4.07
CA THR A 272 14.42 20.46 5.21
C THR A 272 13.07 20.14 5.84
N ALA A 273 12.81 18.83 6.03
CA ALA A 273 11.63 18.37 6.74
C ALA A 273 11.81 18.55 8.26
N LYS A 274 10.74 18.98 8.91
CA LYS A 274 10.57 18.85 10.36
C LYS A 274 9.48 17.81 10.61
N ASP A 275 9.83 16.68 11.21
CA ASP A 275 8.93 15.56 11.48
C ASP A 275 8.17 15.04 10.24
N GLY A 276 8.83 15.10 9.07
CA GLY A 276 8.26 14.69 7.79
C GLY A 276 7.44 15.76 7.06
N TYR A 277 7.42 17.01 7.57
CA TYR A 277 6.66 18.10 6.99
C TYR A 277 7.51 19.31 6.60
N TYR A 278 7.09 20.00 5.55
CA TYR A 278 7.39 21.41 5.35
C TYR A 278 6.34 22.24 6.08
N VAL A 279 6.77 23.28 6.81
CA VAL A 279 5.89 24.13 7.60
C VAL A 279 6.18 25.60 7.28
N GLN A 280 5.13 26.35 6.93
CA GLN A 280 5.26 27.80 6.63
C GLN A 280 4.02 28.56 7.09
N GLN A 281 4.24 29.76 7.66
CA GLN A 281 3.19 30.75 7.90
C GLN A 281 2.78 31.41 6.57
N ILE A 282 1.50 31.39 6.28
CA ILE A 282 0.91 32.04 5.11
C ILE A 282 0.16 33.29 5.57
N THR A 283 0.69 34.47 5.20
CA THR A 283 0.13 35.78 5.58
C THR A 283 -0.35 36.61 4.39
N ALA A 284 -0.09 36.12 3.15
CA ALA A 284 -0.53 36.77 1.90
C ALA A 284 -0.77 35.68 0.84
N PRO A 285 -1.57 35.96 -0.21
CA PRO A 285 -1.64 35.11 -1.38
C PRO A 285 -0.24 34.81 -1.94
N THR A 286 0.03 33.55 -2.22
CA THR A 286 1.37 33.12 -2.65
C THR A 286 1.31 31.85 -3.49
N THR A 287 2.40 31.54 -4.19
CA THR A 287 2.58 30.31 -4.94
C THR A 287 3.87 29.64 -4.51
N LEU A 288 3.77 28.41 -4.06
CA LEU A 288 4.88 27.55 -3.62
C LEU A 288 5.08 26.43 -4.66
N ARG A 289 6.26 26.38 -5.28
CA ARG A 289 6.60 25.39 -6.30
C ARG A 289 7.59 24.39 -5.74
N PHE A 290 7.08 23.22 -5.39
CA PHE A 290 7.91 22.11 -4.93
C PHE A 290 8.32 21.22 -6.10
N CYS A 291 9.49 20.62 -5.98
CA CYS A 291 9.87 19.48 -6.79
C CYS A 291 10.21 18.28 -5.88
N PHE A 292 9.46 17.19 -6.05
CA PHE A 292 9.66 15.91 -5.38
C PHE A 292 10.22 14.91 -6.40
N ALA A 293 11.44 15.14 -6.87
CA ALA A 293 12.03 14.34 -7.95
C ALA A 293 11.95 12.84 -7.68
N PRO A 294 11.17 12.08 -8.48
CA PRO A 294 11.00 10.65 -8.25
C PRO A 294 12.23 9.89 -8.74
N THR A 295 12.94 9.26 -7.81
CA THR A 295 14.11 8.41 -8.09
C THR A 295 13.74 6.93 -8.02
N VAL A 296 14.43 6.11 -8.83
CA VAL A 296 14.34 4.66 -8.73
C VAL A 296 15.04 4.19 -7.46
N ARG A 297 14.40 3.28 -6.74
CA ARG A 297 14.93 2.69 -5.51
C ARG A 297 14.78 1.18 -5.54
N LEU A 298 15.82 0.48 -5.11
CA LEU A 298 15.75 -0.91 -4.70
C LEU A 298 15.22 -0.98 -3.28
N LEU A 299 14.23 -1.81 -3.05
CA LEU A 299 13.65 -2.08 -1.74
C LEU A 299 14.04 -3.49 -1.29
N TYR A 300 14.46 -3.59 -0.05
CA TYR A 300 14.81 -4.84 0.62
C TYR A 300 13.82 -5.09 1.75
N SER A 301 13.47 -6.34 1.98
CA SER A 301 12.63 -6.72 3.11
C SER A 301 13.47 -7.00 4.36
N ASP A 302 12.80 -7.04 5.52
CA ASP A 302 13.40 -7.58 6.75
C ASP A 302 13.84 -9.04 6.51
N ALA A 303 14.98 -9.43 7.06
CA ALA A 303 15.55 -10.76 6.89
C ALA A 303 14.66 -11.91 7.39
N ARG A 304 13.69 -11.62 8.28
CA ARG A 304 12.69 -12.58 8.75
C ARG A 304 11.60 -12.90 7.73
N VAL A 305 11.48 -12.12 6.65
CA VAL A 305 10.53 -12.39 5.56
C VAL A 305 11.14 -13.38 4.58
N GLY A 306 11.01 -14.66 4.87
CA GLY A 306 11.65 -15.74 4.10
C GLY A 306 11.27 -15.76 2.62
N ALA A 307 10.03 -15.35 2.26
CA ALA A 307 9.59 -15.27 0.87
C ALA A 307 10.41 -14.30 0.01
N ASN A 308 11.10 -13.33 0.63
CA ASN A 308 11.88 -12.30 -0.04
C ASN A 308 13.40 -12.50 0.05
N ALA A 309 13.86 -13.63 0.56
CA ALA A 309 15.29 -13.95 0.64
C ALA A 309 15.93 -13.94 -0.76
N GLY A 310 17.01 -13.16 -0.95
CA GLY A 310 17.69 -13.01 -2.25
C GLY A 310 16.86 -12.29 -3.33
N ARG A 311 15.85 -11.50 -2.91
CA ARG A 311 14.97 -10.73 -3.82
C ARG A 311 14.95 -9.26 -3.46
N VAL A 312 14.65 -8.45 -4.45
CA VAL A 312 14.40 -7.00 -4.31
C VAL A 312 13.10 -6.63 -4.99
N ALA A 313 12.49 -5.54 -4.53
CA ALA A 313 11.40 -4.88 -5.24
C ALA A 313 11.85 -3.51 -5.75
N LEU A 314 11.24 -3.04 -6.84
CA LEU A 314 11.55 -1.73 -7.41
C LEU A 314 10.46 -0.73 -7.07
N SER A 315 10.86 0.51 -6.78
CA SER A 315 9.94 1.62 -6.59
C SER A 315 10.45 2.90 -7.25
N ARG A 316 9.51 3.78 -7.64
CA ARG A 316 9.79 5.13 -8.11
C ARG A 316 8.59 6.03 -7.81
N GLY A 317 8.81 7.18 -7.17
CA GLY A 317 7.76 8.18 -6.93
C GLY A 317 6.55 7.69 -6.13
N GLY A 318 6.75 6.78 -5.14
CA GLY A 318 5.67 6.17 -4.37
C GLY A 318 5.01 4.96 -5.03
N LEU A 319 5.27 4.72 -6.33
CA LEU A 319 4.80 3.52 -7.03
C LEU A 319 5.75 2.34 -6.81
N ILE A 320 5.16 1.18 -6.63
CA ILE A 320 5.83 -0.12 -6.68
C ILE A 320 5.71 -0.68 -8.08
N TYR A 321 6.74 -1.37 -8.54
CA TYR A 321 6.80 -1.93 -9.89
C TYR A 321 6.79 -3.45 -9.85
N ALA A 322 6.14 -4.05 -10.83
CA ALA A 322 6.08 -5.50 -11.02
C ALA A 322 6.76 -5.88 -12.33
N LEU A 323 7.53 -6.96 -12.31
CA LEU A 323 8.07 -7.61 -13.50
C LEU A 323 6.98 -8.51 -14.08
N GLU A 324 6.76 -8.45 -15.40
CA GLU A 324 5.95 -9.40 -16.16
C GLU A 324 6.88 -10.32 -16.99
N THR A 325 6.41 -11.52 -17.36
CA THR A 325 7.24 -12.55 -18.02
C THR A 325 7.85 -12.16 -19.35
N GLN A 326 7.14 -11.33 -20.15
CA GLN A 326 7.62 -10.86 -21.45
C GLN A 326 8.09 -12.02 -22.37
N GLY A 327 7.33 -13.12 -22.36
CA GLY A 327 7.66 -14.34 -23.14
C GLY A 327 8.79 -15.20 -22.56
N ALA A 328 9.22 -14.99 -21.31
CA ALA A 328 10.08 -15.96 -20.63
C ALA A 328 9.28 -17.21 -20.22
N PRO A 329 9.91 -18.37 -20.08
CA PRO A 329 9.22 -19.61 -19.72
C PRO A 329 8.59 -19.56 -18.33
N SER A 330 9.15 -18.81 -17.42
CA SER A 330 8.63 -18.56 -16.06
C SER A 330 9.13 -17.24 -15.53
N ILE A 331 8.32 -16.58 -14.70
CA ILE A 331 8.74 -15.38 -13.95
C ILE A 331 9.94 -15.67 -13.04
N HIS A 332 10.05 -16.90 -12.56
CA HIS A 332 11.17 -17.33 -11.70
C HIS A 332 12.48 -17.59 -12.45
N ALA A 333 12.41 -17.68 -13.78
CA ALA A 333 13.62 -17.76 -14.60
C ALA A 333 14.31 -16.42 -14.80
N LEU A 334 13.62 -15.32 -14.46
CA LEU A 334 14.14 -13.96 -14.61
C LEU A 334 14.89 -13.52 -13.36
N THR A 335 16.09 -12.94 -13.56
CA THR A 335 16.98 -12.46 -12.48
C THR A 335 17.46 -11.07 -12.82
N LEU A 336 17.35 -10.15 -11.87
CA LEU A 336 17.75 -8.75 -12.02
C LEU A 336 19.25 -8.58 -11.71
N ASP A 337 19.97 -7.85 -12.55
CA ASP A 337 21.26 -7.29 -12.19
C ASP A 337 21.07 -6.00 -11.39
N SER A 338 21.13 -6.12 -10.07
CA SER A 338 20.87 -5.02 -9.15
C SER A 338 21.97 -3.94 -9.15
N LYS A 339 23.13 -4.21 -9.74
CA LYS A 339 24.28 -3.28 -9.83
C LYS A 339 24.24 -2.42 -11.09
N SER A 340 23.52 -2.87 -12.13
CA SER A 340 23.36 -2.12 -13.36
C SER A 340 22.37 -0.96 -13.21
N PRO A 341 22.56 0.14 -13.96
CA PRO A 341 21.62 1.25 -13.96
C PRO A 341 20.19 0.81 -14.34
N ILE A 342 19.20 1.32 -13.62
CA ILE A 342 17.78 1.13 -13.94
C ILE A 342 17.24 2.43 -14.51
N VAL A 343 16.67 2.37 -15.71
CA VAL A 343 16.23 3.54 -16.48
C VAL A 343 14.69 3.62 -16.46
N TYR A 344 14.16 4.80 -16.13
CA TYR A 344 12.74 5.10 -16.30
C TYR A 344 12.47 5.58 -17.73
N ARG A 345 11.60 4.89 -18.43
CA ARG A 345 11.21 5.21 -19.80
C ARG A 345 9.81 4.68 -20.11
N ASP A 346 8.99 5.49 -20.74
CA ASP A 346 7.63 5.12 -21.20
C ASP A 346 6.79 4.47 -20.07
N ASP A 347 6.78 5.14 -18.89
CA ASP A 347 6.10 4.69 -17.65
C ASP A 347 6.60 3.36 -17.08
N CYS A 348 7.72 2.84 -17.56
CA CYS A 348 8.30 1.58 -17.13
C CYS A 348 9.71 1.79 -16.56
N LEU A 349 10.17 0.80 -15.78
CA LEU A 349 11.58 0.69 -15.41
C LEU A 349 12.21 -0.40 -16.27
N LEU A 350 13.31 -0.05 -16.94
CA LEU A 350 14.11 -0.96 -17.75
C LEU A 350 15.40 -1.25 -16.99
N ALA A 351 15.73 -2.52 -16.83
CA ALA A 351 16.90 -2.99 -16.10
C ALA A 351 17.60 -4.12 -16.85
N ALA A 352 18.91 -4.22 -16.71
CA ALA A 352 19.65 -5.40 -17.14
C ALA A 352 19.32 -6.60 -16.25
N GLY A 353 19.34 -7.77 -16.82
CA GLY A 353 19.13 -9.01 -16.11
C GLY A 353 19.41 -10.22 -16.96
N THR A 354 19.00 -11.39 -16.49
CA THR A 354 19.18 -12.66 -17.22
C THR A 354 17.89 -13.47 -17.20
N CYS A 355 17.76 -14.36 -18.19
CA CYS A 355 16.77 -15.42 -18.20
C CYS A 355 17.50 -16.76 -18.13
N LEU A 356 17.16 -17.56 -17.12
CA LEU A 356 17.68 -18.91 -16.97
C LEU A 356 16.98 -19.83 -17.98
N GLN A 357 17.75 -20.57 -18.74
CA GLN A 357 17.26 -21.58 -19.68
C GLN A 357 17.16 -22.93 -18.97
N GLY A 358 15.99 -23.54 -19.00
CA GLY A 358 15.79 -24.92 -18.54
C GLY A 358 16.57 -25.91 -19.40
N GLY A 359 16.84 -27.08 -18.85
CA GLY A 359 17.37 -28.26 -19.57
C GLY A 359 16.30 -29.34 -19.70
N ASP A 360 16.70 -30.47 -20.31
CA ASP A 360 15.80 -31.63 -20.53
C ASP A 360 15.53 -32.46 -19.25
N HIS A 361 16.26 -32.14 -18.16
CA HIS A 361 16.13 -32.84 -16.89
C HIS A 361 15.66 -31.92 -15.77
N LEU A 362 14.83 -32.44 -14.88
CA LEU A 362 14.33 -31.70 -13.72
C LEU A 362 15.44 -31.29 -12.75
N TYR A 363 16.43 -32.16 -12.58
CA TYR A 363 17.62 -31.91 -11.73
C TYR A 363 18.89 -32.14 -12.53
N THR A 364 19.85 -31.20 -12.40
CA THR A 364 21.15 -31.26 -13.06
C THR A 364 22.27 -30.93 -12.08
N THR A 365 23.49 -31.40 -12.34
CA THR A 365 24.68 -31.06 -11.56
C THR A 365 25.32 -29.74 -12.00
N ALA A 366 24.96 -29.23 -13.18
CA ALA A 366 25.39 -27.96 -13.69
C ALA A 366 24.28 -26.90 -13.52
N PRO A 367 24.60 -25.62 -13.21
CA PRO A 367 23.60 -24.57 -13.13
C PRO A 367 22.95 -24.31 -14.50
N PRO A 368 21.69 -23.84 -14.53
CA PRO A 368 21.03 -23.43 -15.76
C PRO A 368 21.83 -22.34 -16.47
N LYS A 369 21.81 -22.38 -17.81
CA LYS A 369 22.46 -21.32 -18.62
C LYS A 369 21.72 -19.99 -18.45
N ALA A 370 22.42 -18.93 -18.04
CA ALA A 370 21.90 -17.58 -17.98
C ALA A 370 22.10 -16.86 -19.31
N VAL A 371 21.02 -16.31 -19.87
CA VAL A 371 21.07 -15.51 -21.10
C VAL A 371 20.73 -14.06 -20.76
N PRO A 372 21.57 -13.08 -21.15
CA PRO A 372 21.29 -11.67 -20.92
C PRO A 372 19.94 -11.23 -21.48
N ARG A 373 19.24 -10.39 -20.72
CA ARG A 373 17.92 -9.88 -21.10
C ARG A 373 17.70 -8.50 -20.49
N THR A 374 16.99 -7.63 -21.22
CA THR A 374 16.41 -6.42 -20.64
C THR A 374 15.09 -6.78 -19.98
N LEU A 375 14.98 -6.48 -18.70
CA LEU A 375 13.77 -6.68 -17.90
C LEU A 375 12.96 -5.37 -17.90
N ARG A 376 11.65 -5.49 -18.14
CA ARG A 376 10.72 -4.37 -18.14
C ARG A 376 9.76 -4.51 -16.95
N PHE A 377 9.83 -3.56 -16.04
CA PHE A 377 8.92 -3.47 -14.89
C PHE A 377 7.87 -2.41 -15.15
N ILE A 378 6.63 -2.72 -14.84
CA ILE A 378 5.49 -1.80 -14.95
C ILE A 378 4.99 -1.41 -13.56
N PRO A 379 4.31 -0.27 -13.38
CA PRO A 379 3.66 0.05 -12.11
C PRO A 379 2.72 -1.07 -11.67
N PHE A 380 2.81 -1.50 -10.41
CA PHE A 380 1.97 -2.58 -9.85
C PHE A 380 0.47 -2.30 -10.03
N CYS A 381 0.06 -1.04 -9.97
CA CYS A 381 -1.33 -0.65 -10.23
C CYS A 381 -1.79 -0.93 -11.66
N ARG A 382 -0.88 -1.11 -12.62
CA ARG A 382 -1.17 -1.45 -14.02
C ARG A 382 -0.90 -2.91 -14.39
N ARG A 383 -0.57 -3.76 -13.40
CA ARG A 383 -0.21 -5.17 -13.63
C ARG A 383 -1.29 -5.94 -14.38
N LEU A 384 -0.84 -6.87 -15.21
CA LEU A 384 -1.68 -7.86 -15.90
C LEU A 384 -2.85 -7.25 -16.72
N ASN A 385 -2.66 -6.05 -17.25
CA ASN A 385 -3.61 -5.42 -18.17
C ASN A 385 -3.43 -5.89 -19.63
N GLY A 386 -2.26 -6.43 -19.95
CA GLY A 386 -1.89 -6.91 -21.28
C GLY A 386 -2.15 -8.41 -21.49
N LYS A 387 -1.31 -9.03 -22.32
CA LYS A 387 -1.36 -10.47 -22.65
C LYS A 387 -0.59 -11.34 -21.64
N GLU A 388 0.24 -10.72 -20.80
CA GLU A 388 1.06 -11.44 -19.84
C GLU A 388 0.19 -12.20 -18.84
N ASP A 389 0.66 -13.37 -18.45
CA ASP A 389 -0.05 -14.30 -17.58
C ASP A 389 0.74 -14.64 -16.29
N GLN A 390 1.90 -14.02 -16.12
CA GLN A 390 2.71 -14.12 -14.90
C GLN A 390 3.29 -12.77 -14.53
N MET A 391 3.37 -12.49 -13.24
CA MET A 391 4.03 -11.29 -12.71
C MET A 391 4.63 -11.55 -11.33
N ALA A 392 5.68 -10.78 -10.96
CA ALA A 392 6.23 -10.73 -9.62
C ALA A 392 6.66 -9.31 -9.24
N VAL A 393 6.39 -8.92 -7.99
CA VAL A 393 6.91 -7.69 -7.38
C VAL A 393 8.33 -7.91 -6.85
N TRP A 394 8.56 -9.02 -6.17
CA TRP A 394 9.85 -9.39 -5.62
C TRP A 394 10.61 -10.29 -6.60
N VAL A 395 11.74 -9.81 -7.10
CA VAL A 395 12.52 -10.46 -8.16
C VAL A 395 13.89 -10.85 -7.61
N ARG A 396 14.38 -12.03 -7.99
CA ARG A 396 15.73 -12.49 -7.63
C ARG A 396 16.78 -11.56 -8.18
N THR A 397 17.88 -11.41 -7.47
CA THR A 397 19.08 -10.70 -7.92
C THR A 397 20.18 -11.69 -8.28
N THR A 398 21.14 -11.22 -9.08
CA THR A 398 22.35 -11.99 -9.43
C THR A 398 23.40 -12.03 -8.32
N ASP A 399 23.16 -11.32 -7.22
CA ASP A 399 24.08 -11.14 -6.08
C ASP A 399 23.93 -12.24 -5.04
#